data_05a5d7d2a079f3983e7dbde1ea49cde8
#
_entry.id   05a5d7d2a079f3983e7dbde1ea49cde8
#
_cell.length_a   1.000
_cell.length_b   1.000
_cell.length_c   1.000
_cell.angle_alpha   90.00
_cell.angle_beta   90.00
_cell.angle_gamma   90.00
#
_symmetry.space_group_name_H-M   'P 1'
#
loop_
_entity.id
_entity.type
_entity.pdbx_description
1 polymer ?
#
loop_
_entity_poly.entity_id
_entity_poly.type
_entity_poly.pdbx_seq_one_letter_code
_entity_poly.pdbx_strand_id
1 'polypeptide(L)'
;MLEKCNAKHVVKIKANLLLKTSEVIEHCFHTDTNVDCTTVVYYLNTCDGFTHFENGSKIETVENRAVIFNSQIPHGGSTTSNADNRVVLNINIHTKS
;
A
#
# COMPACT_ATOMS: atom_id res chain seq x y z
N MET A 1 1.10 9.19 -12.73
CA MET A 1 1.52 8.02 -11.95
C MET A 1 1.23 6.69 -12.64
N LEU A 2 0.01 6.49 -13.15
CA LEU A 2 -0.35 5.24 -13.84
C LEU A 2 0.51 4.99 -15.09
N GLU A 3 0.85 6.04 -15.82
CA GLU A 3 1.71 5.91 -16.99
C GLU A 3 3.09 5.35 -16.64
N LYS A 4 3.64 5.76 -15.50
CA LYS A 4 4.94 5.27 -15.06
C LYS A 4 4.93 3.78 -14.71
N CYS A 5 3.75 3.23 -14.45
CA CYS A 5 3.58 1.82 -14.13
C CYS A 5 3.23 0.99 -15.37
N ASN A 6 3.20 1.61 -16.57
CA ASN A 6 2.80 0.94 -17.83
C ASN A 6 1.43 0.27 -17.69
N ALA A 7 0.51 0.94 -17.02
CA ALA A 7 -0.80 0.37 -16.77
C ALA A 7 -1.58 0.20 -18.07
N LYS A 8 -2.05 -1.02 -18.34
CA LYS A 8 -2.92 -1.33 -19.47
C LYS A 8 -4.38 -1.23 -19.05
N HIS A 9 -4.66 -1.60 -17.82
CA HIS A 9 -6.02 -1.66 -17.32
C HIS A 9 -5.99 -1.53 -15.80
N VAL A 10 -6.75 -0.57 -15.27
CA VAL A 10 -6.87 -0.38 -13.84
C VAL A 10 -7.99 -1.27 -13.33
N VAL A 11 -7.67 -2.17 -12.40
CA VAL A 11 -8.66 -3.06 -11.79
C VAL A 11 -9.37 -2.34 -10.65
N LYS A 12 -8.61 -1.64 -9.80
CA LYS A 12 -9.16 -1.03 -8.59
C LYS A 12 -8.23 0.06 -8.06
N ILE A 13 -8.81 1.14 -7.59
CA ILE A 13 -8.08 2.18 -6.87
C ILE A 13 -8.82 2.43 -5.56
N LYS A 14 -8.09 2.45 -4.45
CA LYS A 14 -8.66 2.71 -3.13
C LYS A 14 -7.73 3.61 -2.35
N ALA A 15 -8.27 4.68 -1.78
CA ALA A 15 -7.54 5.54 -0.86
C ALA A 15 -7.85 5.09 0.57
N ASN A 16 -6.80 4.93 1.39
CA ASN A 16 -6.93 4.57 2.79
C ASN A 16 -6.38 5.69 3.65
N LEU A 17 -7.16 6.09 4.63
CA LEU A 17 -6.75 7.08 5.63
C LEU A 17 -6.79 6.40 6.99
N LEU A 18 -5.64 6.32 7.65
CA LEU A 18 -5.48 5.67 8.95
C LEU A 18 -5.15 6.72 9.99
N LEU A 19 -5.99 6.81 11.00
CA LEU A 19 -5.85 7.84 12.03
C LEU A 19 -4.70 7.49 13.00
N LYS A 20 -4.18 8.54 13.62
CA LYS A 20 -3.12 8.40 14.62
C LYS A 20 -3.58 7.56 15.81
N THR A 21 -2.67 6.70 16.28
CA THR A 21 -2.85 5.94 17.51
C THR A 21 -1.68 6.22 18.44
N SER A 22 -1.80 5.89 19.74
CA SER A 22 -0.73 6.16 20.71
C SER A 22 0.56 5.41 20.37
N GLU A 23 0.44 4.24 19.74
CA GLU A 23 1.57 3.48 19.23
C GLU A 23 1.16 2.85 17.91
N VAL A 24 2.13 2.51 17.06
CA VAL A 24 1.85 1.92 15.75
C VAL A 24 1.21 0.55 15.93
N ILE A 25 0.04 0.35 15.31
CA ILE A 25 -0.70 -0.90 15.34
C ILE A 25 -0.66 -1.54 13.96
N GLU A 26 -0.14 -2.78 13.88
CA GLU A 26 -0.10 -3.53 12.63
C GLU A 26 -1.46 -4.18 12.37
N HIS A 27 -1.93 -4.07 11.13
CA HIS A 27 -3.14 -4.74 10.70
C HIS A 27 -2.81 -6.13 10.16
N CYS A 28 -3.84 -7.00 10.09
CA CYS A 28 -3.66 -8.35 9.59
C CYS A 28 -3.27 -8.37 8.12
N PHE A 29 -2.58 -9.45 7.71
CA PHE A 29 -2.26 -9.67 6.30
C PHE A 29 -3.53 -9.95 5.50
N HIS A 30 -3.57 -9.44 4.28
CA HIS A 30 -4.69 -9.65 3.36
C HIS A 30 -4.20 -9.44 1.93
N THR A 31 -5.06 -9.79 0.98
CA THR A 31 -4.89 -9.40 -0.42
C THR A 31 -6.07 -8.52 -0.81
N ASP A 32 -5.84 -7.53 -1.69
CA ASP A 32 -6.88 -6.56 -2.05
C ASP A 32 -7.83 -7.08 -3.12
N THR A 33 -7.44 -8.11 -3.86
CA THR A 33 -8.23 -8.64 -4.97
C THR A 33 -7.89 -10.11 -5.20
N ASN A 34 -8.84 -10.84 -5.78
CA ASN A 34 -8.62 -12.22 -6.22
C ASN A 34 -8.05 -12.29 -7.64
N VAL A 35 -7.97 -11.16 -8.32
CA VAL A 35 -7.44 -11.08 -9.67
C VAL A 35 -5.92 -10.98 -9.62
N ASP A 36 -5.23 -11.83 -10.41
CA ASP A 36 -3.77 -11.78 -10.51
C ASP A 36 -3.37 -10.52 -11.31
N CYS A 37 -2.83 -9.54 -10.60
CA CYS A 37 -2.43 -8.28 -11.20
C CYS A 37 -1.28 -7.68 -10.39
N THR A 38 -0.86 -6.47 -10.74
CA THR A 38 0.16 -5.76 -10.00
C THR A 38 -0.48 -4.80 -9.01
N THR A 39 -0.02 -4.83 -7.77
CA THR A 39 -0.44 -3.89 -6.74
C THR A 39 0.62 -2.82 -6.57
N VAL A 40 0.17 -1.57 -6.53
CA VAL A 40 1.02 -0.42 -6.21
C VAL A 40 0.47 0.22 -4.95
N VAL A 41 1.30 0.34 -3.93
CA VAL A 41 0.97 1.08 -2.71
C VAL A 41 1.77 2.38 -2.76
N TYR A 42 1.07 3.50 -2.86
CA TYR A 42 1.71 4.80 -3.00
C TYR A 42 1.44 5.65 -1.77
N TYR A 43 2.50 6.19 -1.18
CA TYR A 43 2.40 6.95 0.06
C TYR A 43 2.24 8.44 -0.23
N LEU A 44 1.23 9.05 0.37
CA LEU A 44 0.92 10.47 0.20
C LEU A 44 1.52 11.35 1.29
N ASN A 45 2.02 10.75 2.39
CA ASN A 45 2.71 11.49 3.43
C ASN A 45 3.79 10.63 4.07
N THR A 46 4.60 11.24 4.93
CA THR A 46 5.66 10.54 5.67
C THR A 46 5.24 10.37 7.12
N CYS A 47 5.40 9.16 7.66
CA CYS A 47 5.09 8.86 9.05
C CYS A 47 5.81 7.59 9.49
N ASP A 48 5.64 7.21 10.76
CA ASP A 48 6.23 5.99 11.31
C ASP A 48 5.45 4.72 11.00
N GLY A 49 4.30 4.83 10.34
CA GLY A 49 3.56 3.66 9.85
C GLY A 49 4.28 2.99 8.70
N PHE A 50 3.86 1.79 8.37
CA PHE A 50 4.54 0.98 7.34
C PHE A 50 3.59 -0.02 6.68
N THR A 51 4.06 -0.57 5.56
CA THR A 51 3.45 -1.73 4.91
C THR A 51 4.34 -2.92 5.25
N HIS A 52 3.74 -4.04 5.65
CA HIS A 52 4.52 -5.22 6.03
C HIS A 52 4.03 -6.46 5.29
N PHE A 53 4.95 -7.41 5.13
CA PHE A 53 4.73 -8.66 4.39
C PHE A 53 4.99 -9.86 5.29
N GLU A 54 4.43 -11.01 4.91
CA GLU A 54 4.55 -12.24 5.71
C GLU A 54 6.01 -12.68 5.93
N ASN A 55 6.91 -12.34 5.01
CA ASN A 55 8.33 -12.69 5.15
C ASN A 55 9.08 -11.82 6.17
N GLY A 56 8.38 -10.90 6.82
CA GLY A 56 8.99 -10.00 7.81
C GLY A 56 9.46 -8.67 7.26
N SER A 57 9.38 -8.46 5.95
CA SER A 57 9.78 -7.18 5.33
C SER A 57 8.82 -6.06 5.73
N LYS A 58 9.37 -4.88 5.96
CA LYS A 58 8.59 -3.67 6.27
C LYS A 58 9.09 -2.53 5.40
N ILE A 59 8.14 -1.81 4.81
CA ILE A 59 8.44 -0.64 3.97
C ILE A 59 7.88 0.59 4.67
N GLU A 60 8.76 1.49 5.06
CA GLU A 60 8.38 2.72 5.77
C GLU A 60 7.57 3.64 4.86
N THR A 61 6.61 4.36 5.47
CA THR A 61 5.78 5.33 4.77
C THR A 61 6.57 6.62 4.56
N VAL A 62 7.00 6.84 3.33
CA VAL A 62 7.73 8.05 2.93
C VAL A 62 6.98 8.66 1.75
N GLU A 63 6.66 9.94 1.84
CA GLU A 63 5.94 10.65 0.80
C GLU A 63 6.56 10.42 -0.58
N ASN A 64 5.73 10.15 -1.56
CA ASN A 64 6.10 9.84 -2.96
C ASN A 64 6.80 8.50 -3.18
N ARG A 65 6.93 7.67 -2.16
CA ARG A 65 7.43 6.31 -2.33
C ARG A 65 6.32 5.41 -2.83
N ALA A 66 6.64 4.55 -3.78
CA ALA A 66 5.71 3.52 -4.27
C ALA A 66 6.31 2.14 -4.03
N VAL A 67 5.47 1.21 -3.57
CA VAL A 67 5.84 -0.20 -3.39
C VAL A 67 5.05 -1.00 -4.41
N ILE A 68 5.73 -1.78 -5.24
CA ILE A 68 5.10 -2.51 -6.34
C ILE A 68 5.33 -4.00 -6.14
N PHE A 69 4.25 -4.78 -6.14
CA PHE A 69 4.33 -6.22 -5.94
C PHE A 69 3.12 -6.92 -6.56
N ASN A 70 3.19 -8.25 -6.65
CA ASN A 70 2.09 -9.05 -7.17
C ASN A 70 0.91 -8.99 -6.19
N SER A 71 -0.30 -8.79 -6.71
CA SER A 71 -1.51 -8.64 -5.91
C SER A 71 -1.82 -9.83 -5.01
N GLN A 72 -1.28 -11.00 -5.32
CA GLN A 72 -1.52 -12.23 -4.56
C GLN A 72 -0.58 -12.37 -3.36
N ILE A 73 0.37 -11.46 -3.19
CA ILE A 73 1.26 -11.46 -2.02
C ILE A 73 0.52 -10.86 -0.83
N PRO A 74 0.30 -11.63 0.25
CA PRO A 74 -0.36 -11.09 1.45
C PRO A 74 0.47 -9.97 2.06
N HIS A 75 -0.19 -8.90 2.41
CA HIS A 75 0.43 -7.71 2.99
C HIS A 75 -0.52 -7.04 3.95
N GLY A 76 0.00 -6.20 4.82
CA GLY A 76 -0.79 -5.43 5.75
C GLY A 76 -0.22 -4.04 5.92
N GLY A 77 -1.07 -3.12 6.34
CA GLY A 77 -0.65 -1.78 6.68
C GLY A 77 -0.54 -1.61 8.20
N SER A 78 -0.29 -0.40 8.62
CA SER A 78 -0.28 -0.04 10.04
C SER A 78 -0.86 1.35 10.22
N THR A 79 -1.15 1.67 11.48
CA THR A 79 -1.49 3.05 11.87
C THR A 79 -0.21 3.86 11.97
N THR A 80 -0.33 5.11 12.39
CA THR A 80 0.80 6.02 12.62
C THR A 80 0.72 6.53 14.04
N SER A 81 1.87 6.81 14.66
CA SER A 81 1.91 7.40 16.00
C SER A 81 2.52 8.80 16.01
N ASN A 82 3.21 9.20 14.94
CA ASN A 82 3.92 10.50 14.88
C ASN A 82 3.33 11.49 13.87
N ALA A 83 2.23 11.16 13.22
CA ALA A 83 1.51 12.06 12.31
C ALA A 83 0.03 11.95 12.58
N ASP A 84 -0.75 12.97 12.21
CA ASP A 84 -2.20 12.96 12.45
C ASP A 84 -2.90 11.83 11.71
N ASN A 85 -2.34 11.43 10.56
CA ASN A 85 -2.86 10.33 9.77
C ASN A 85 -1.79 9.72 8.89
N ARG A 86 -2.09 8.55 8.36
CA ARG A 86 -1.31 7.87 7.34
C ARG A 86 -2.21 7.72 6.13
N VAL A 87 -1.79 8.27 4.98
CA VAL A 87 -2.61 8.29 3.77
C VAL A 87 -1.89 7.52 2.67
N VAL A 88 -2.55 6.50 2.15
CA VAL A 88 -1.99 5.67 1.08
C VAL A 88 -3.01 5.46 -0.02
N LEU A 89 -2.51 5.29 -1.25
CA LEU A 89 -3.31 4.84 -2.37
C LEU A 89 -2.94 3.40 -2.68
N ASN A 90 -3.93 2.53 -2.75
CA ASN A 90 -3.76 1.15 -3.19
C ASN A 90 -4.31 1.04 -4.60
N ILE A 91 -3.46 0.69 -5.55
CA ILE A 91 -3.81 0.63 -6.96
C ILE A 91 -3.52 -0.78 -7.46
N ASN A 92 -4.54 -1.41 -8.07
CA ASN A 92 -4.38 -2.74 -8.67
C ASN A 92 -4.53 -2.57 -10.17
N ILE A 93 -3.52 -2.96 -10.92
CA ILE A 93 -3.47 -2.75 -12.37
C ILE A 93 -3.04 -4.01 -13.10
N HIS A 94 -3.59 -4.21 -14.29
CA HIS A 94 -3.09 -5.21 -15.23
C HIS A 94 -2.05 -4.55 -16.11
N THR A 95 -0.85 -5.14 -16.13
CA THR A 95 0.25 -4.65 -16.97
C THR A 95 0.48 -5.57 -18.17
N LYS A 96 -0.19 -6.71 -18.20
CA LYS A 96 -0.09 -7.67 -19.29
C LYS A 96 -1.01 -7.29 -20.43
N SER A 97 -0.58 -7.54 -21.64
CA SER A 97 -1.39 -7.36 -22.84
C SER A 97 -2.29 -8.55 -23.05
#